data_0c68f7dc9af19989881fbfde58db7de6
#
_entry.id   0c68f7dc9af19989881fbfde58db7de6
#
_cell.length_a   1.000
_cell.length_b   1.000
_cell.length_c   1.000
_cell.angle_alpha   90.00
_cell.angle_beta   90.00
_cell.angle_gamma   90.00
#
_symmetry.space_group_name_H-M   'P 1'
#
loop_
_entity.id
_entity.type
_entity.pdbx_description
1 polymer ?
#
loop_
_entity_poly.entity_id
_entity_poly.type
_entity_poly.pdbx_seq_one_letter_code
_entity_poly.pdbx_strand_id
1 'polypeptide(L)' 'MLASDCKCCECGQQAVAFWPVIDPDIPSHPYCRKCLDKAKMEMMVKLSEMFEKK' A
#
# COMPACT_ATOMS: atom_id res chain seq x y z
N MET A 1 -1.27 12.52 -12.28
CA MET A 1 -1.74 11.19 -12.72
C MET A 1 -2.57 10.57 -11.62
N LEU A 2 -3.75 10.10 -11.97
CA LEU A 2 -4.66 9.50 -10.99
C LEU A 2 -4.39 8.00 -10.86
N ALA A 3 -4.57 7.48 -9.65
CA ALA A 3 -4.40 6.04 -9.42
C ALA A 3 -5.34 5.21 -10.28
N SER A 4 -6.51 5.75 -10.57
CA SER A 4 -7.51 5.05 -11.40
C SER A 4 -7.03 4.84 -12.83
N ASP A 5 -6.03 5.60 -13.28
CA ASP A 5 -5.45 5.43 -14.61
C ASP A 5 -4.44 4.30 -14.66
N CYS A 6 -4.09 3.74 -13.51
CA CYS A 6 -3.14 2.65 -13.40
C CYS A 6 -3.85 1.39 -12.96
N LYS A 7 -3.18 0.27 -13.13
CA LYS A 7 -3.71 -1.01 -12.67
C LYS A 7 -2.92 -1.50 -11.47
N CYS A 8 -3.59 -2.22 -10.59
CA CYS A 8 -2.95 -2.79 -9.40
C CYS A 8 -1.74 -3.64 -9.82
N CYS A 9 -0.61 -3.41 -9.14
CA CYS A 9 0.61 -4.14 -9.43
C CYS A 9 0.56 -5.59 -8.96
N GLU A 10 -0.43 -5.94 -8.14
CA GLU A 10 -0.56 -7.29 -7.61
C GLU A 10 -1.57 -8.12 -8.39
N CYS A 11 -2.78 -7.61 -8.54
CA CYS A 11 -3.85 -8.38 -9.15
C CYS A 11 -4.25 -7.90 -10.56
N GLY A 12 -3.75 -6.76 -10.98
CA GLY A 12 -4.04 -6.22 -12.31
C GLY A 12 -5.39 -5.54 -12.43
N GLN A 13 -6.11 -5.40 -11.32
CA GLN A 13 -7.38 -4.70 -11.31
C GLN A 13 -7.15 -3.19 -11.28
N GLN A 14 -8.20 -2.43 -11.53
CA GLN A 14 -8.08 -0.99 -11.51
C GLN A 14 -7.63 -0.51 -10.13
N ALA A 15 -6.57 0.29 -10.09
CA ALA A 15 -6.06 0.80 -8.83
C ALA A 15 -6.95 1.91 -8.32
N VAL A 16 -6.99 2.06 -6.99
CA VAL A 16 -7.75 3.14 -6.35
C VAL A 16 -6.84 4.14 -5.65
N ALA A 17 -5.61 3.73 -5.35
CA ALA A 17 -4.67 4.62 -4.67
C ALA A 17 -3.24 4.09 -4.82
N PHE A 18 -2.28 4.96 -4.53
CA PHE A 18 -0.86 4.59 -4.49
C PHE A 18 -0.45 4.35 -3.05
N TRP A 19 0.39 3.36 -2.84
CA TRP A 19 0.88 3.01 -1.50
C TRP A 19 2.28 2.43 -1.60
N PRO A 20 3.20 2.71 -0.68
CA PRO A 20 3.05 3.59 0.48
C PRO A 20 3.22 5.07 0.10
N VAL A 21 2.74 5.95 0.98
CA VAL A 21 2.87 7.40 0.80
C VAL A 21 3.51 7.99 2.06
N ILE A 22 4.58 7.37 2.52
CA ILE A 22 5.20 7.73 3.80
C ILE A 22 6.44 8.58 3.57
N ASP A 23 7.21 8.24 2.56
CA ASP A 23 8.50 8.88 2.30
C ASP A 23 8.65 9.12 0.81
N PRO A 24 9.08 10.32 0.38
CA PRO A 24 9.29 10.59 -1.04
C PRO A 24 10.38 9.72 -1.66
N ASP A 25 11.28 9.17 -0.86
CA ASP A 25 12.33 8.31 -1.35
C ASP A 25 11.84 6.88 -1.62
N ILE A 26 10.70 6.51 -1.04
CA ILE A 26 10.13 5.19 -1.25
C ILE A 26 9.14 5.24 -2.41
N PRO A 27 9.38 4.45 -3.47
CA PRO A 27 8.46 4.45 -4.61
C PRO A 27 7.10 3.89 -4.24
N SER A 28 6.06 4.59 -4.63
CA SER A 28 4.70 4.12 -4.40
C SER A 28 4.23 3.30 -5.60
N HIS A 29 3.39 2.31 -5.32
CA HIS A 29 2.83 1.45 -6.36
C HIS A 29 1.31 1.55 -6.35
N PRO A 30 0.66 1.39 -7.50
CA PRO A 30 -0.80 1.40 -7.54
C PRO A 30 -1.37 0.12 -6.96
N TYR A 31 -2.40 0.26 -6.15
CA TYR A 31 -3.08 -0.88 -5.54
C TYR A 31 -4.58 -0.74 -5.70
N CYS A 32 -5.25 -1.84 -5.93
CA CYS A 32 -6.71 -1.88 -5.89
C CYS A 32 -7.13 -1.86 -4.41
N ARG A 33 -8.43 -1.70 -4.19
CA ARG A 33 -8.93 -1.57 -2.83
C ARG A 33 -8.55 -2.76 -1.94
N LYS A 34 -8.70 -3.96 -2.48
CA LYS A 34 -8.39 -5.17 -1.69
C LYS A 34 -6.91 -5.26 -1.35
N CYS A 35 -6.06 -5.03 -2.33
CA CYS A 35 -4.61 -5.10 -2.11
C CYS A 35 -4.15 -3.95 -1.21
N LEU A 36 -4.77 -2.78 -1.36
CA LEU A 36 -4.44 -1.64 -0.52
C LEU A 36 -4.76 -1.92 0.95
N ASP A 37 -5.94 -2.48 1.22
CA ASP A 37 -6.31 -2.85 2.58
C ASP A 37 -5.32 -3.85 3.16
N LYS A 38 -4.95 -4.84 2.37
CA LYS A 38 -3.99 -5.85 2.82
C LYS A 38 -2.64 -5.22 3.12
N ALA A 39 -2.17 -4.35 2.25
CA ALA A 39 -0.88 -3.68 2.44
C ALA A 39 -0.89 -2.84 3.71
N LYS A 40 -1.98 -2.12 3.95
CA LYS A 40 -2.11 -1.31 5.16
C LYS A 40 -2.12 -2.17 6.41
N MET A 41 -2.84 -3.29 6.36
CA MET A 41 -2.89 -4.19 7.50
C MET A 41 -1.52 -4.76 7.83
N GLU A 42 -0.78 -5.17 6.81
CA GLU A 42 0.55 -5.70 7.01
C GLU A 42 1.47 -4.66 7.65
N MET A 43 1.36 -3.42 7.20
CA MET A 43 2.17 -2.35 7.78
C MET A 43 1.81 -2.11 9.24
N MET A 44 0.53 -2.11 9.56
CA MET A 44 0.09 -1.93 10.94
C MET A 44 0.58 -3.05 11.83
N VAL A 45 0.55 -4.27 11.35
CA VAL A 45 1.04 -5.41 12.11
C VAL A 45 2.53 -5.27 12.40
N LYS A 46 3.31 -4.88 11.40
CA LYS A 46 4.74 -4.69 11.58
C LYS A 46 5.04 -3.59 12.59
N LEU A 47 4.32 -2.48 12.51
CA LEU A 47 4.50 -1.39 13.44
C LEU A 47 4.15 -1.82 14.86
N SER A 48 3.07 -2.57 15.00
CA SER A 48 2.65 -3.07 16.31
C SER A 48 3.73 -3.98 16.90
N GLU A 49 4.31 -4.84 16.09
CA GLU A 49 5.38 -5.72 16.55
C GLU A 49 6.60 -4.91 17.01
N MET A 50 6.92 -3.85 16.29
CA MET A 50 8.04 -3.01 16.68
C MET A 50 7.81 -2.32 18.01
N PHE A 51 6.57 -1.88 18.26
CA PHE A 51 6.25 -1.20 19.50
C PHE A 51 6.15 -2.17 20.68
N GLU A 52 5.68 -3.37 20.45
CA GLU A 52 5.54 -4.36 21.51
C GLU A 52 6.86 -5.05 21.86
N LYS A 53 7.80 -4.98 20.98
CA LYS A 53 9.08 -5.65 21.20
C LYS A 53 9.90 -4.90 22.25
N LYS A 54 10.19 -5.57 23.33
CA LYS A 54 11.03 -5.02 24.40
C LYS A 54 12.39 -5.66 24.40
#